data_05d1948ea169d94a861fb49638cdbbc5
#
_entry.id   05d1948ea169d94a861fb49638cdbbc5
#
_cell.length_a   1.000
_cell.length_b   1.000
_cell.length_c   1.000
_cell.angle_alpha   90.00
_cell.angle_beta   90.00
_cell.angle_gamma   90.00
#
_symmetry.space_group_name_H-M   'P 1'
#
loop_
_entity.id
_entity.type
_entity.pdbx_description
1 polymer ?
#
loop_
_entity_poly.entity_id
_entity_poly.type
_entity_poly.pdbx_seq_one_letter_code
_entity_poly.pdbx_strand_id
1 'polypeptide(L)'
;MNCGCAKTQRRNLGKQTAIHEQVLNTKSTDELMDLYDDWAARYDQDVNDTWGYSGPERTLFWLHHYLSPEGARVLDAGCGTGLVAVTLSKGGFRRIDGVDYSKAMLAEAAKK
;
A
#
# COMPACT_ATOMS: atom_id res chain seq x y z
N MET A 1 -23.09 -26.25 -5.29
CA MET A 1 -21.72 -25.78 -5.16
C MET A 1 -21.65 -24.33 -5.56
N ASN A 2 -21.34 -23.49 -4.62
CA ASN A 2 -21.83 -22.15 -4.66
C ASN A 2 -20.85 -21.04 -4.87
N CYS A 3 -21.18 -20.31 -5.76
CA CYS A 3 -20.93 -18.95 -6.18
C CYS A 3 -20.95 -17.84 -5.12
N GLY A 4 -20.54 -18.08 -3.90
CA GLY A 4 -20.31 -17.02 -2.92
C GLY A 4 -19.15 -16.10 -3.33
N CYS A 5 -18.15 -16.66 -3.99
CA CYS A 5 -16.97 -15.94 -4.43
C CYS A 5 -17.26 -14.87 -5.49
N ALA A 6 -18.13 -15.14 -6.44
CA ALA A 6 -18.43 -14.21 -7.55
C ALA A 6 -19.20 -12.96 -7.11
N LYS A 7 -20.07 -13.07 -6.10
CA LYS A 7 -20.85 -11.92 -5.59
C LYS A 7 -19.97 -10.98 -4.73
N THR A 8 -19.02 -11.54 -3.99
CA THR A 8 -18.08 -10.77 -3.18
C THR A 8 -17.09 -10.05 -4.08
N GLN A 9 -16.58 -10.71 -5.12
CA GLN A 9 -15.67 -10.10 -6.08
C GLN A 9 -16.29 -8.91 -6.83
N ARG A 10 -17.57 -9.01 -7.24
CA ARG A 10 -18.24 -7.90 -7.93
C ARG A 10 -18.48 -6.67 -7.03
N ARG A 11 -18.79 -6.87 -5.73
CA ARG A 11 -18.94 -5.76 -4.77
C ARG A 11 -17.61 -5.06 -4.51
N ASN A 12 -16.52 -5.80 -4.47
CA ASN A 12 -15.18 -5.27 -4.25
C ASN A 12 -14.69 -4.48 -5.45
N LEU A 13 -14.96 -4.96 -6.66
CA LEU A 13 -14.62 -4.27 -7.90
C LEU A 13 -15.30 -2.90 -7.99
N GLY A 14 -16.56 -2.78 -7.58
CA GLY A 14 -17.28 -1.50 -7.57
C GLY A 14 -16.68 -0.48 -6.59
N LYS A 15 -16.25 -0.92 -5.40
CA LYS A 15 -15.57 -0.06 -4.43
C LYS A 15 -14.19 0.38 -4.92
N GLN A 16 -13.45 -0.52 -5.54
CA GLN A 16 -12.17 -0.24 -6.15
C GLN A 16 -12.28 0.82 -7.25
N THR A 17 -13.27 0.69 -8.11
CA THR A 17 -13.55 1.66 -9.17
C THR A 17 -13.85 3.04 -8.60
N ALA A 18 -14.66 3.13 -7.55
CA ALA A 18 -15.04 4.40 -6.93
C ALA A 18 -13.84 5.16 -6.36
N ILE A 19 -12.93 4.48 -5.65
CA ILE A 19 -11.70 5.10 -5.11
C ILE A 19 -10.77 5.54 -6.24
N HIS A 20 -10.57 4.72 -7.26
CA HIS A 20 -9.73 5.07 -8.40
C HIS A 20 -10.29 6.28 -9.16
N GLU A 21 -11.60 6.34 -9.36
CA GLU A 21 -12.25 7.50 -9.97
C GLU A 21 -12.05 8.77 -9.15
N GLN A 22 -12.14 8.70 -7.82
CA GLN A 22 -11.87 9.84 -6.95
C GLN A 22 -10.44 10.33 -7.08
N VAL A 23 -9.45 9.44 -7.02
CA VAL A 23 -8.03 9.76 -7.21
C VAL A 23 -7.78 10.42 -8.56
N LEU A 24 -8.34 9.88 -9.63
CA LEU A 24 -8.17 10.40 -10.99
C LEU A 24 -8.86 11.75 -11.23
N ASN A 25 -9.87 12.08 -10.46
CA ASN A 25 -10.63 13.32 -10.59
C ASN A 25 -10.15 14.45 -9.68
N THR A 26 -9.14 14.22 -8.83
CA THR A 26 -8.54 15.28 -8.01
C THR A 26 -7.87 16.35 -8.90
N LYS A 27 -8.03 17.59 -8.52
CA LYS A 27 -7.54 18.75 -9.31
C LYS A 27 -6.31 19.39 -8.70
N SER A 28 -5.95 19.02 -7.49
CA SER A 28 -4.80 19.54 -6.77
C SER A 28 -4.14 18.46 -5.90
N THR A 29 -2.90 18.72 -5.51
CA THR A 29 -2.19 17.85 -4.56
C THR A 29 -2.90 17.83 -3.21
N ASP A 30 -3.46 18.94 -2.77
CA ASP A 30 -4.15 19.06 -1.49
C ASP A 30 -5.41 18.18 -1.48
N GLU A 31 -6.25 18.25 -2.51
CA GLU A 31 -7.42 17.36 -2.65
C GLU A 31 -7.01 15.88 -2.65
N LEU A 32 -5.91 15.56 -3.32
CA LEU A 32 -5.40 14.18 -3.35
C LEU A 32 -4.94 13.72 -1.97
N MET A 33 -4.26 14.60 -1.23
CA MET A 33 -3.78 14.27 0.12
C MET A 33 -4.92 14.13 1.11
N ASP A 34 -5.93 14.99 1.05
CA ASP A 34 -7.14 14.87 1.87
C ASP A 34 -7.81 13.51 1.64
N LEU A 35 -7.89 13.06 0.39
CA LEU A 35 -8.43 11.75 0.05
C LEU A 35 -7.62 10.59 0.68
N TYR A 36 -6.29 10.65 0.60
CA TYR A 36 -5.43 9.65 1.23
C TYR A 36 -5.48 9.71 2.75
N ASP A 37 -5.56 10.90 3.35
CA ASP A 37 -5.70 11.06 4.79
C ASP A 37 -7.01 10.44 5.30
N ASP A 38 -8.12 10.66 4.61
CA ASP A 38 -9.41 10.05 4.94
C ASP A 38 -9.41 8.52 4.75
N TRP A 39 -8.60 8.03 3.82
CA TRP A 39 -8.53 6.61 3.50
C TRP A 39 -7.56 5.82 4.38
N ALA A 40 -6.58 6.48 4.99
CA ALA A 40 -5.44 5.87 5.69
C ALA A 40 -5.83 4.75 6.65
N ALA A 41 -6.84 4.96 7.50
CA ALA A 41 -7.27 3.97 8.49
C ALA A 41 -7.84 2.67 7.89
N ARG A 42 -8.28 2.69 6.64
CA ARG A 42 -8.88 1.53 5.94
C ARG A 42 -8.00 1.02 4.80
N TYR A 43 -6.95 1.74 4.48
CA TYR A 43 -6.10 1.48 3.31
C TYR A 43 -5.61 0.04 3.26
N ASP A 44 -5.00 -0.44 4.33
CA ASP A 44 -4.43 -1.79 4.38
C ASP A 44 -5.48 -2.87 4.17
N GLN A 45 -6.64 -2.72 4.78
CA GLN A 45 -7.74 -3.66 4.61
C GLN A 45 -8.24 -3.66 3.16
N ASP A 46 -8.43 -2.49 2.58
CA ASP A 46 -8.93 -2.38 1.21
C ASP A 46 -7.93 -2.96 0.19
N VAL A 47 -6.64 -2.65 0.31
CA VAL A 47 -5.65 -3.12 -0.67
C VAL A 47 -5.28 -4.60 -0.49
N ASN A 48 -5.18 -5.09 0.73
CA ASN A 48 -4.80 -6.49 1.00
C ASN A 48 -5.99 -7.44 0.83
N ASP A 49 -7.09 -7.17 1.52
CA ASP A 49 -8.20 -8.11 1.63
C ASP A 49 -9.17 -8.00 0.44
N THR A 50 -9.32 -6.77 -0.08
CA THR A 50 -10.30 -6.51 -1.13
C THR A 50 -9.68 -6.61 -2.52
N TRP A 51 -8.45 -6.14 -2.70
CA TRP A 51 -7.82 -6.04 -4.03
C TRP A 51 -6.76 -7.09 -4.30
N GLY A 52 -6.28 -7.79 -3.26
CA GLY A 52 -5.21 -8.78 -3.41
C GLY A 52 -3.91 -8.14 -3.90
N TYR A 53 -3.57 -6.99 -3.33
CA TYR A 53 -2.41 -6.22 -3.75
C TYR A 53 -1.10 -6.96 -3.46
N SER A 54 -0.35 -7.28 -4.50
CA SER A 54 0.92 -8.02 -4.42
C SER A 54 2.17 -7.14 -4.65
N GLY A 55 2.01 -5.83 -4.58
CA GLY A 55 3.12 -4.89 -4.77
C GLY A 55 4.29 -5.12 -3.82
N PRO A 56 4.06 -5.27 -2.51
CA PRO A 56 5.13 -5.50 -1.54
C PRO A 56 5.95 -6.77 -1.81
N GLU A 57 5.29 -7.88 -2.12
CA GLU A 57 5.95 -9.16 -2.41
C GLU A 57 6.76 -9.10 -3.70
N ARG A 58 6.23 -8.44 -4.72
CA ARG A 58 6.95 -8.23 -5.99
C ARG A 58 8.15 -7.32 -5.80
N THR A 59 8.02 -6.29 -4.97
CA THR A 59 9.14 -5.40 -4.62
C THR A 59 10.24 -6.19 -3.91
N LEU A 60 9.89 -6.99 -2.91
CA LEU A 60 10.83 -7.86 -2.20
C LEU A 60 11.54 -8.82 -3.16
N PHE A 61 10.80 -9.47 -4.06
CA PHE A 61 11.37 -10.38 -5.06
C PHE A 61 12.46 -9.70 -5.90
N TRP A 62 12.16 -8.51 -6.44
CA TRP A 62 13.11 -7.79 -7.27
C TRP A 62 14.30 -7.24 -6.49
N LEU A 63 14.09 -6.74 -5.27
CA LEU A 63 15.20 -6.27 -4.45
C LEU A 63 16.16 -7.41 -4.08
N HIS A 64 15.66 -8.58 -3.74
CA HIS A 64 16.50 -9.75 -3.50
C HIS A 64 17.32 -10.18 -4.73
N HIS A 65 16.80 -9.89 -5.92
CA HIS A 65 17.52 -10.20 -7.15
C HIS A 65 18.76 -9.31 -7.36
N TYR A 66 18.69 -8.06 -6.88
CA TYR A 66 19.75 -7.07 -7.13
C TYR A 66 20.60 -6.71 -5.90
N LEU A 67 20.10 -6.97 -4.71
CA LEU A 67 20.71 -6.50 -3.47
C LEU A 67 20.81 -7.61 -2.42
N SER A 68 21.90 -7.58 -1.66
CA SER A 68 22.02 -8.35 -0.41
C SER A 68 21.35 -7.58 0.72
N PRO A 69 20.39 -8.20 1.45
CA PRO A 69 19.65 -7.51 2.50
C PRO A 69 20.51 -6.93 3.63
N GLU A 70 21.62 -7.62 3.97
CA GLU A 70 22.45 -7.29 5.13
C GLU A 70 23.12 -5.91 5.05
N GLY A 71 23.50 -5.49 3.85
CA GLY A 71 24.23 -4.24 3.62
C GLY A 71 23.38 -3.13 3.02
N ALA A 72 22.21 -3.45 2.50
CA ALA A 72 21.40 -2.53 1.75
C ALA A 72 20.72 -1.47 2.63
N ARG A 73 20.65 -0.24 2.13
CA ARG A 73 19.79 0.81 2.63
C ARG A 73 18.70 1.06 1.58
N VAL A 74 17.46 1.08 2.03
CA VAL A 74 16.29 1.25 1.16
C VAL A 74 15.57 2.53 1.56
N LEU A 75 15.24 3.36 0.59
CA LEU A 75 14.30 4.46 0.74
C LEU A 75 12.99 4.10 0.01
N ASP A 76 11.91 4.05 0.76
CA ASP A 76 10.55 3.87 0.25
C ASP A 76 9.90 5.26 0.08
N ALA A 77 9.96 5.80 -1.12
CA ALA A 77 9.40 7.09 -1.45
C ALA A 77 7.90 6.94 -1.81
N GLY A 78 7.03 7.59 -1.03
CA GLY A 78 5.59 7.34 -1.06
C GLY A 78 5.23 6.08 -0.30
N CYS A 79 5.80 5.90 0.89
CA CYS A 79 5.67 4.66 1.66
C CYS A 79 4.26 4.35 2.16
N GLY A 80 3.35 5.33 2.14
CA GLY A 80 1.98 5.16 2.60
C GLY A 80 1.91 4.63 4.02
N THR A 81 1.15 3.58 4.21
CA THR A 81 0.98 2.87 5.50
C THR A 81 2.13 1.90 5.84
N GLY A 82 3.19 1.85 5.02
CA GLY A 82 4.38 1.05 5.28
C GLY A 82 4.27 -0.44 4.91
N LEU A 83 3.35 -0.84 4.05
CA LEU A 83 3.19 -2.24 3.65
C LEU A 83 4.45 -2.83 3.00
N VAL A 84 5.11 -2.07 2.14
CA VAL A 84 6.37 -2.49 1.50
C VAL A 84 7.46 -2.66 2.56
N ALA A 85 7.63 -1.69 3.45
CA ALA A 85 8.64 -1.75 4.50
C ALA A 85 8.47 -2.97 5.42
N VAL A 86 7.24 -3.31 5.80
CA VAL A 86 6.94 -4.52 6.60
C VAL A 86 7.37 -5.78 5.86
N THR A 87 7.04 -5.89 4.58
CA THR A 87 7.40 -7.05 3.77
C THR A 87 8.90 -7.16 3.57
N LEU A 88 9.58 -6.05 3.29
CA LEU A 88 11.04 -6.01 3.16
C LEU A 88 11.74 -6.38 4.46
N SER A 89 11.23 -5.90 5.61
CA SER A 89 11.77 -6.25 6.93
C SER A 89 11.69 -7.75 7.19
N LYS A 90 10.58 -8.39 6.87
CA LYS A 90 10.42 -9.85 6.94
C LYS A 90 11.38 -10.58 5.99
N GLY A 91 11.70 -9.97 4.86
CA GLY A 91 12.66 -10.48 3.88
C GLY A 91 14.13 -10.23 4.22
N GLY A 92 14.44 -9.65 5.39
CA GLY A 92 15.80 -9.50 5.89
C GLY A 92 16.40 -8.10 5.72
N PHE A 93 15.74 -7.17 5.05
CA PHE A 93 16.21 -5.79 4.96
C PHE A 93 16.01 -5.08 6.30
N ARG A 94 17.09 -4.47 6.84
CA ARG A 94 17.10 -3.89 8.19
C ARG A 94 17.17 -2.36 8.21
N ARG A 95 17.53 -1.74 7.11
CA ARG A 95 17.72 -0.30 6.99
C ARG A 95 16.75 0.23 5.94
N ILE A 96 15.53 0.50 6.39
CA ILE A 96 14.45 0.97 5.53
C ILE A 96 13.97 2.29 6.08
N ASP A 97 14.08 3.34 5.28
CA ASP A 97 13.52 4.65 5.56
C ASP A 97 12.30 4.86 4.66
N GLY A 98 11.22 5.39 5.20
CA GLY A 98 10.01 5.71 4.45
C GLY A 98 9.71 7.20 4.50
N VAL A 99 9.26 7.74 3.38
CA VAL A 99 8.76 9.11 3.29
C VAL A 99 7.40 9.11 2.59
N ASP A 100 6.49 9.92 3.09
CA ASP A 100 5.18 10.14 2.46
C ASP A 100 4.71 11.57 2.72
N TYR A 101 3.88 12.09 1.83
CA TYR A 101 3.28 13.40 1.99
C TYR A 101 2.11 13.38 2.96
N SER A 102 1.35 12.28 3.02
CA SER A 102 0.21 12.11 3.92
C SER A 102 0.66 11.80 5.35
N LYS A 103 0.37 12.71 6.27
CA LYS A 103 0.64 12.50 7.69
C LYS A 103 -0.18 11.38 8.29
N ALA A 104 -1.42 11.19 7.83
CA ALA A 104 -2.28 10.10 8.29
C ALA A 104 -1.76 8.74 7.84
N MET A 105 -1.24 8.62 6.61
CA MET A 105 -0.55 7.42 6.14
C MET A 105 0.69 7.10 6.99
N LEU A 106 1.53 8.10 7.28
CA LEU A 106 2.70 7.92 8.14
C LEU A 106 2.32 7.52 9.57
N ALA A 107 1.21 8.03 10.10
CA ALA A 107 0.70 7.62 11.41
C ALA A 107 0.30 6.14 11.43
N GLU A 108 -0.29 5.63 10.36
CA GLU A 108 -0.57 4.20 10.22
C GLU A 108 0.73 3.38 10.07
N ALA A 109 1.68 3.86 9.30
CA ALA A 109 2.99 3.20 9.16
C ALA A 109 3.72 3.06 10.49
N ALA A 110 3.66 4.09 11.34
CA ALA A 110 4.31 4.10 12.66
C ALA A 110 3.75 3.08 13.66
N LYS A 111 2.58 2.49 13.39
CA LYS A 111 1.98 1.43 14.23
C LYS A 111 2.55 0.04 13.95
N LYS A 112 3.29 -0.12 12.89
CA LYS A 112 3.86 -1.39 12.43
C LYS A 112 5.30 -1.58 12.88
#